data_d680ccd928979fc0441a6b4de5eec471
#
_entry.id   d680ccd928979fc0441a6b4de5eec471
#
_cell.length_a   1.000
_cell.length_b   1.000
_cell.length_c   1.000
_cell.angle_alpha   90.00
_cell.angle_beta   90.00
_cell.angle_gamma   90.00
#
_symmetry.space_group_name_H-M   'P 1'
#
loop_
_entity.id
_entity.type
_entity.pdbx_description
1 polymer ?
#
loop_
_entity_poly.entity_id
_entity_poly.type
_entity_poly.pdbx_seq_one_letter_code
_entity_poly.pdbx_strand_id
1 'polypeptide(L)'
;VGLQKEDPTIAELLRAQGYATGQFGKNHLGDRNEYLPTVHGFDEFYGNLYHLNTQEESEQRDYQNFAKAYAGNLEAYENKFGTRGVLHCYATDSADATLDPRFGKVGKQRCTDTGALTQERMKDFDAGEVIPKAEDFMARAKADGKPFFVWLNASRMHLYTRLNDKWRHAAEKYTSEADLHGSGML
;
A
#
# COMPACT_ATOMS: atom_id res chain seq x y z
N VAL A 1 -13.75 5.86 8.25
CA VAL A 1 -14.55 4.85 7.53
C VAL A 1 -13.59 3.82 6.96
N GLY A 2 -13.83 2.53 7.19
CA GLY A 2 -12.98 1.44 6.71
C GLY A 2 -13.71 0.11 6.80
N LEU A 3 -13.04 -0.97 6.39
CA LEU A 3 -13.56 -2.35 6.45
C LEU A 3 -13.81 -2.72 7.91
N GLN A 4 -15.03 -3.13 8.23
CA GLN A 4 -15.41 -3.47 9.59
C GLN A 4 -15.14 -4.95 9.87
N LYS A 5 -15.00 -5.30 11.14
CA LYS A 5 -14.75 -6.68 11.58
C LYS A 5 -15.85 -7.66 11.14
N GLU A 6 -17.05 -7.16 10.97
CA GLU A 6 -18.23 -7.94 10.58
C GLU A 6 -18.34 -8.16 9.08
N ASP A 7 -17.54 -7.46 8.29
CA ASP A 7 -17.52 -7.58 6.82
C ASP A 7 -16.71 -8.82 6.42
N PRO A 8 -17.33 -9.88 5.90
CA PRO A 8 -16.58 -11.08 5.53
C PRO A 8 -15.71 -10.82 4.30
N THR A 9 -14.49 -11.37 4.31
CA THR A 9 -13.58 -11.27 3.19
C THR A 9 -13.32 -12.62 2.53
N ILE A 10 -13.00 -12.61 1.24
CA ILE A 10 -12.58 -13.84 0.54
C ILE A 10 -11.28 -14.39 1.14
N ALA A 11 -10.41 -13.54 1.66
CA ALA A 11 -9.16 -13.94 2.30
C ALA A 11 -9.43 -14.76 3.58
N GLU A 12 -10.38 -14.35 4.43
CA GLU A 12 -10.78 -15.12 5.62
C GLU A 12 -11.32 -16.50 5.25
N LEU A 13 -12.17 -16.57 4.22
CA LEU A 13 -12.75 -17.83 3.75
C LEU A 13 -11.68 -18.78 3.21
N LEU A 14 -10.78 -18.28 2.38
CA LEU A 14 -9.71 -19.09 1.79
C LEU A 14 -8.65 -19.49 2.82
N ARG A 15 -8.29 -18.60 3.73
CA ARG A 15 -7.38 -18.91 4.84
C ARG A 15 -7.92 -20.07 5.70
N ALA A 16 -9.24 -20.07 5.97
CA ALA A 16 -9.90 -21.17 6.68
C ALA A 16 -9.85 -22.51 5.94
N GLN A 17 -9.63 -22.48 4.61
CA GLN A 17 -9.43 -23.67 3.76
C GLN A 17 -7.95 -24.04 3.58
N GLY A 18 -7.03 -23.40 4.32
CA GLY A 18 -5.60 -23.72 4.28
C GLY A 18 -4.80 -22.96 3.21
N TYR A 19 -5.37 -21.98 2.55
CA TYR A 19 -4.64 -21.12 1.63
C TYR A 19 -3.70 -20.17 2.40
N ALA A 20 -2.53 -19.92 1.83
CA ALA A 20 -1.75 -18.73 2.15
C ALA A 20 -2.39 -17.53 1.44
N THR A 21 -2.54 -16.39 2.14
CA THR A 21 -3.28 -15.25 1.63
C THR A 21 -2.44 -13.98 1.69
N GLY A 22 -2.25 -13.31 0.55
CA GLY A 22 -1.42 -12.10 0.46
C GLY A 22 -2.10 -10.98 -0.32
N GLN A 23 -1.95 -9.75 0.13
CA GLN A 23 -2.36 -8.56 -0.60
C GLN A 23 -1.16 -7.66 -0.86
N PHE A 24 -0.97 -7.27 -2.12
CA PHE A 24 0.18 -6.48 -2.56
C PHE A 24 -0.26 -5.31 -3.42
N GLY A 25 0.27 -4.11 -3.09
CA GLY A 25 -0.06 -2.86 -3.77
C GLY A 25 -1.10 -2.03 -3.03
N LYS A 26 -1.94 -1.31 -3.77
CA LYS A 26 -2.89 -0.35 -3.21
C LYS A 26 -4.01 -1.03 -2.42
N ASN A 27 -4.30 -0.49 -1.21
CA ASN A 27 -5.52 -0.76 -0.45
C ASN A 27 -6.29 0.55 -0.20
N HIS A 28 -7.62 0.54 -0.31
CA HIS A 28 -8.47 1.72 -0.12
C HIS A 28 -9.62 1.46 0.87
N LEU A 29 -9.39 0.59 1.85
CA LEU A 29 -10.41 0.12 2.81
C LEU A 29 -10.19 0.65 4.24
N GLY A 30 -9.45 1.76 4.35
CA GLY A 30 -9.18 2.43 5.62
C GLY A 30 -7.70 2.41 6.02
N ASP A 31 -7.31 3.32 6.90
CA ASP A 31 -5.91 3.53 7.33
C ASP A 31 -5.67 3.18 8.80
N ARG A 32 -6.71 2.94 9.59
CA ARG A 32 -6.55 2.48 10.96
C ARG A 32 -6.07 1.04 11.00
N ASN A 33 -5.37 0.69 12.07
CA ASN A 33 -4.83 -0.65 12.25
C ASN A 33 -5.89 -1.75 12.17
N GLU A 34 -7.09 -1.47 12.67
CA GLU A 34 -8.25 -2.37 12.65
C GLU A 34 -8.87 -2.58 11.26
N TYR A 35 -8.45 -1.82 10.23
CA TYR A 35 -8.94 -1.92 8.84
C TYR A 35 -7.89 -2.51 7.88
N LEU A 36 -6.69 -2.82 8.38
CA LEU A 36 -5.62 -3.32 7.54
C LEU A 36 -5.88 -4.77 7.10
N PRO A 37 -5.39 -5.17 5.93
CA PRO A 37 -5.64 -6.50 5.35
C PRO A 37 -5.29 -7.67 6.29
N THR A 38 -4.24 -7.52 7.08
CA THR A 38 -3.74 -8.59 7.96
C THR A 38 -4.63 -8.89 9.16
N VAL A 39 -5.59 -8.06 9.51
CA VAL A 39 -6.65 -8.36 10.49
C VAL A 39 -7.98 -8.75 9.82
N HIS A 40 -7.99 -8.83 8.47
CA HIS A 40 -9.12 -9.24 7.64
C HIS A 40 -8.78 -10.44 6.73
N GLY A 41 -7.98 -11.37 7.25
CA GLY A 41 -7.76 -12.67 6.64
C GLY A 41 -6.53 -12.79 5.75
N PHE A 42 -5.78 -11.72 5.48
CA PHE A 42 -4.51 -11.81 4.78
C PHE A 42 -3.36 -12.15 5.74
N ASP A 43 -2.50 -13.08 5.36
CA ASP A 43 -1.29 -13.43 6.13
C ASP A 43 -0.21 -12.36 5.96
N GLU A 44 -0.13 -11.74 4.79
CA GLU A 44 0.82 -10.69 4.47
C GLU A 44 0.17 -9.57 3.66
N PHE A 45 0.57 -8.33 3.96
CA PHE A 45 0.24 -7.13 3.19
C PHE A 45 1.49 -6.31 2.94
N TYR A 46 1.72 -5.93 1.69
CA TYR A 46 2.72 -4.93 1.32
C TYR A 46 2.11 -3.92 0.36
N GLY A 47 2.06 -2.64 0.75
CA GLY A 47 1.50 -1.63 -0.13
C GLY A 47 1.18 -0.30 0.55
N ASN A 48 0.58 0.58 -0.24
CA ASN A 48 0.13 1.89 0.20
C ASN A 48 -1.38 1.91 0.45
N LEU A 49 -1.79 2.81 1.33
CA LEU A 49 -3.18 3.08 1.61
C LEU A 49 -3.65 4.28 0.79
N TYR A 50 -4.89 4.18 0.25
CA TYR A 50 -5.51 5.20 -0.60
C TYR A 50 -4.83 5.38 -1.97
N HIS A 51 -5.16 6.48 -2.66
CA HIS A 51 -4.69 6.76 -4.02
C HIS A 51 -3.37 7.53 -4.05
N LEU A 52 -2.67 7.46 -5.18
CA LEU A 52 -1.31 7.99 -5.30
C LEU A 52 -1.22 9.50 -5.11
N ASN A 53 -2.19 10.28 -5.58
CA ASN A 53 -2.15 11.72 -5.38
C ASN A 53 -2.15 12.13 -3.90
N THR A 54 -2.84 11.36 -3.03
CA THR A 54 -2.75 11.58 -1.58
C THR A 54 -1.35 11.30 -1.04
N GLN A 55 -0.66 10.31 -1.62
CA GLN A 55 0.70 9.95 -1.18
C GLN A 55 1.74 11.03 -1.57
N GLU A 56 1.57 11.68 -2.72
CA GLU A 56 2.51 12.70 -3.19
C GLU A 56 2.20 14.13 -2.71
N GLU A 57 1.04 14.37 -2.08
CA GLU A 57 0.63 15.72 -1.66
C GLU A 57 1.67 16.43 -0.79
N SER A 58 2.36 15.70 0.09
CA SER A 58 3.41 16.26 0.96
C SER A 58 4.59 16.89 0.20
N GLU A 59 4.81 16.49 -1.05
CA GLU A 59 5.87 17.05 -1.91
C GLU A 59 5.41 18.31 -2.66
N GLN A 60 4.10 18.64 -2.60
CA GLN A 60 3.56 19.81 -3.27
C GLN A 60 3.72 21.08 -2.44
N ARG A 61 4.09 22.17 -3.11
CA ARG A 61 4.37 23.46 -2.47
C ARG A 61 3.18 23.99 -1.68
N ASP A 62 1.97 23.85 -2.21
CA ASP A 62 0.77 24.37 -1.55
C ASP A 62 0.44 23.60 -0.28
N TYR A 63 0.61 22.27 -0.29
CA TYR A 63 0.51 21.45 0.90
C TYR A 63 1.52 21.89 1.97
N GLN A 64 2.78 22.08 1.60
CA GLN A 64 3.84 22.50 2.53
C GLN A 64 3.57 23.90 3.12
N ASN A 65 3.08 24.83 2.32
CA ASN A 65 2.70 26.16 2.77
C ASN A 65 1.52 26.12 3.75
N PHE A 66 0.49 25.34 3.42
CA PHE A 66 -0.66 25.14 4.28
C PHE A 66 -0.28 24.47 5.60
N ALA A 67 0.53 23.43 5.55
CA ALA A 67 1.01 22.72 6.73
C ALA A 67 1.78 23.62 7.68
N LYS A 68 2.66 24.47 7.17
CA LYS A 68 3.40 25.48 7.95
C LYS A 68 2.47 26.50 8.58
N ALA A 69 1.46 26.99 7.86
CA ALA A 69 0.50 27.96 8.36
C ALA A 69 -0.39 27.36 9.47
N TYR A 70 -0.77 26.10 9.35
CA TYR A 70 -1.69 25.43 10.27
C TYR A 70 -0.99 24.90 11.55
N ALA A 71 0.17 24.29 11.42
CA ALA A 71 0.86 23.56 12.50
C ALA A 71 2.26 24.12 12.83
N GLY A 72 2.67 25.22 12.21
CA GLY A 72 3.99 25.84 12.39
C GLY A 72 5.11 25.19 11.59
N ASN A 73 5.00 23.91 11.27
CA ASN A 73 5.95 23.19 10.41
C ASN A 73 5.30 21.98 9.75
N LEU A 74 5.95 21.45 8.70
CA LEU A 74 5.47 20.32 7.92
C LEU A 74 5.38 19.03 8.76
N GLU A 75 6.41 18.74 9.54
CA GLU A 75 6.46 17.52 10.36
C GLU A 75 5.31 17.44 11.36
N ALA A 76 5.02 18.54 12.09
CA ALA A 76 3.91 18.58 13.04
C ALA A 76 2.55 18.36 12.34
N TYR A 77 2.40 18.87 11.13
CA TYR A 77 1.21 18.66 10.32
C TYR A 77 1.09 17.21 9.85
N GLU A 78 2.15 16.63 9.30
CA GLU A 78 2.19 15.25 8.82
C GLU A 78 1.96 14.24 9.94
N ASN A 79 2.54 14.46 11.11
CA ASN A 79 2.31 13.62 12.29
C ASN A 79 0.83 13.58 12.70
N LYS A 80 0.07 14.60 12.37
CA LYS A 80 -1.36 14.69 12.72
C LYS A 80 -2.29 14.27 11.55
N PHE A 81 -1.96 14.64 10.33
CA PHE A 81 -2.86 14.53 9.17
C PHE A 81 -2.24 13.83 7.95
N GLY A 82 -0.92 13.66 7.89
CA GLY A 82 -0.24 13.04 6.76
C GLY A 82 -0.69 11.60 6.51
N THR A 83 -0.48 11.11 5.32
CA THR A 83 -0.71 9.69 4.99
C THR A 83 0.29 8.79 5.71
N ARG A 84 -0.09 7.54 5.93
CA ARG A 84 0.88 6.50 6.28
C ARG A 84 1.77 6.25 5.06
N GLY A 85 3.01 5.86 5.30
CA GLY A 85 3.90 5.38 4.27
C GLY A 85 3.49 4.02 3.70
N VAL A 86 4.36 3.42 2.94
CA VAL A 86 4.19 2.04 2.46
C VAL A 86 4.33 1.09 3.64
N LEU A 87 3.32 0.28 3.88
CA LEU A 87 3.28 -0.66 4.99
C LEU A 87 3.70 -2.06 4.56
N HIS A 88 4.48 -2.73 5.42
CA HIS A 88 4.71 -4.17 5.35
C HIS A 88 4.16 -4.81 6.61
N CYS A 89 3.08 -5.54 6.48
CA CYS A 89 2.35 -6.13 7.60
C CYS A 89 2.29 -7.66 7.49
N TYR A 90 2.33 -8.31 8.64
CA TYR A 90 2.13 -9.75 8.79
C TYR A 90 1.05 -10.00 9.84
N ALA A 91 0.14 -10.93 9.57
CA ALA A 91 -0.78 -11.45 10.57
C ALA A 91 -0.01 -12.19 11.67
N THR A 92 -0.49 -12.13 12.90
CA THR A 92 0.08 -12.81 14.06
C THR A 92 -0.98 -13.58 14.84
N ASP A 93 -0.59 -14.65 15.51
CA ASP A 93 -1.50 -15.41 16.39
C ASP A 93 -1.81 -14.65 17.68
N SER A 94 -0.84 -13.87 18.16
CA SER A 94 -0.97 -13.07 19.38
C SER A 94 -1.39 -11.65 19.06
N ALA A 95 -2.33 -11.11 19.83
CA ALA A 95 -2.75 -9.73 19.69
C ALA A 95 -1.76 -8.80 20.39
N ASP A 96 -1.31 -7.76 19.68
CA ASP A 96 -0.63 -6.61 20.25
C ASP A 96 -1.68 -5.64 20.81
N ALA A 97 -1.56 -5.36 22.11
CA ALA A 97 -2.49 -4.48 22.83
C ALA A 97 -2.20 -2.99 22.64
N THR A 98 -1.10 -2.63 21.96
CA THR A 98 -0.69 -1.25 21.72
C THR A 98 -1.81 -0.47 21.05
N LEU A 99 -2.11 0.69 21.60
CA LEU A 99 -3.08 1.64 21.06
C LEU A 99 -2.32 2.83 20.48
N ASP A 100 -2.26 2.89 19.16
CA ASP A 100 -1.78 4.09 18.49
C ASP A 100 -2.82 5.20 18.59
N PRO A 101 -2.43 6.43 19.02
CA PRO A 101 -3.38 7.53 19.24
C PRO A 101 -4.10 7.97 17.97
N ARG A 102 -3.50 7.73 16.80
CA ARG A 102 -4.04 8.10 15.50
C ARG A 102 -4.66 6.90 14.76
N PHE A 103 -3.94 5.78 14.75
CA PHE A 103 -4.32 4.62 13.92
C PHE A 103 -5.01 3.50 14.70
N GLY A 104 -5.26 3.67 15.99
CA GLY A 104 -6.03 2.72 16.79
C GLY A 104 -5.24 1.49 17.25
N LYS A 105 -5.95 0.48 17.68
CA LYS A 105 -5.36 -0.74 18.25
C LYS A 105 -4.66 -1.58 17.19
N VAL A 106 -3.43 -2.03 17.47
CA VAL A 106 -2.65 -2.86 16.55
C VAL A 106 -3.32 -4.20 16.28
N GLY A 107 -3.70 -4.94 17.31
CA GLY A 107 -4.41 -6.22 17.13
C GLY A 107 -3.51 -7.38 16.73
N LYS A 108 -4.04 -8.35 15.97
CA LYS A 108 -3.32 -9.56 15.56
C LYS A 108 -2.48 -9.34 14.30
N GLN A 109 -1.59 -8.38 14.35
CA GLN A 109 -0.67 -8.06 13.25
C GLN A 109 0.60 -7.40 13.75
N ARG A 110 1.62 -7.42 12.90
CA ARG A 110 2.86 -6.65 13.04
C ARG A 110 3.09 -5.90 11.74
N CYS A 111 3.12 -4.57 11.80
CA CYS A 111 3.34 -3.72 10.65
C CYS A 111 4.61 -2.88 10.83
N THR A 112 5.33 -2.71 9.73
CA THR A 112 6.45 -1.78 9.59
C THR A 112 6.08 -0.75 8.55
N ASP A 113 6.18 0.53 8.87
CA ASP A 113 6.13 1.61 7.90
C ASP A 113 7.51 1.70 7.23
N THR A 114 7.56 1.48 5.92
CA THR A 114 8.81 1.48 5.15
C THR A 114 9.13 2.83 4.53
N GLY A 115 8.41 3.86 4.94
CA GLY A 115 8.58 5.24 4.50
C GLY A 115 7.57 5.68 3.42
N ALA A 116 7.57 6.97 3.16
CA ALA A 116 6.63 7.61 2.25
C ALA A 116 6.72 7.04 0.82
N LEU A 117 5.57 6.97 0.15
CA LEU A 117 5.51 6.71 -1.29
C LEU A 117 5.69 8.04 -2.04
N THR A 118 6.93 8.50 -2.14
CA THR A 118 7.31 9.72 -2.83
C THR A 118 7.15 9.59 -4.34
N GLN A 119 7.13 10.72 -5.07
CA GLN A 119 7.10 10.72 -6.53
C GLN A 119 8.26 9.92 -7.14
N GLU A 120 9.44 9.99 -6.55
CA GLU A 120 10.60 9.22 -6.99
C GLU A 120 10.41 7.72 -6.77
N ARG A 121 9.91 7.31 -5.58
CA ARG A 121 9.63 5.90 -5.28
C ARG A 121 8.52 5.33 -6.17
N MET A 122 7.51 6.14 -6.54
CA MET A 122 6.43 5.74 -7.45
C MET A 122 6.93 5.27 -8.82
N LYS A 123 8.07 5.78 -9.30
CA LYS A 123 8.60 5.42 -10.63
C LYS A 123 8.90 3.94 -10.78
N ASP A 124 9.27 3.27 -9.69
CA ASP A 124 9.63 1.85 -9.70
C ASP A 124 8.88 1.02 -8.63
N PHE A 125 7.87 1.59 -8.00
CA PHE A 125 7.18 0.97 -6.88
C PHE A 125 6.53 -0.37 -7.23
N ASP A 126 5.82 -0.44 -8.36
CA ASP A 126 5.17 -1.68 -8.77
C ASP A 126 6.19 -2.76 -9.15
N ALA A 127 7.11 -2.43 -10.06
CA ALA A 127 8.09 -3.39 -10.59
C ALA A 127 9.22 -3.70 -9.62
N GLY A 128 9.69 -2.69 -8.85
CA GLY A 128 10.82 -2.83 -7.94
C GLY A 128 10.45 -3.33 -6.55
N GLU A 129 9.19 -3.17 -6.13
CA GLU A 129 8.81 -3.52 -4.76
C GLU A 129 7.59 -4.44 -4.70
N VAL A 130 6.44 -4.04 -5.27
CA VAL A 130 5.16 -4.74 -5.11
C VAL A 130 5.19 -6.13 -5.76
N ILE A 131 5.60 -6.20 -7.04
CA ILE A 131 5.66 -7.47 -7.78
C ILE A 131 6.68 -8.43 -7.16
N PRO A 132 7.93 -8.04 -6.87
CA PRO A 132 8.89 -8.93 -6.22
C PRO A 132 8.41 -9.49 -4.87
N LYS A 133 7.69 -8.71 -4.08
CA LYS A 133 7.12 -9.20 -2.82
C LYS A 133 5.97 -10.18 -3.02
N ALA A 134 5.13 -9.96 -4.03
CA ALA A 134 4.08 -10.91 -4.39
C ALA A 134 4.69 -12.24 -4.90
N GLU A 135 5.73 -12.17 -5.73
CA GLU A 135 6.45 -13.35 -6.24
C GLU A 135 7.13 -14.13 -5.12
N ASP A 136 7.80 -13.44 -4.19
CA ASP A 136 8.41 -14.07 -3.01
C ASP A 136 7.36 -14.77 -2.14
N PHE A 137 6.21 -14.12 -1.90
CA PHE A 137 5.10 -14.72 -1.16
C PHE A 137 4.60 -16.00 -1.84
N MET A 138 4.37 -15.98 -3.15
CA MET A 138 3.94 -17.16 -3.91
C MET A 138 4.99 -18.29 -3.87
N ALA A 139 6.27 -17.93 -3.99
CA ALA A 139 7.37 -18.90 -3.92
C ALA A 139 7.44 -19.59 -2.55
N ARG A 140 7.29 -18.82 -1.45
CA ARG A 140 7.24 -19.37 -0.09
C ARG A 140 6.01 -20.29 0.12
N ALA A 141 4.83 -19.86 -0.29
CA ALA A 141 3.62 -20.67 -0.21
C ALA A 141 3.77 -22.00 -0.98
N LYS A 142 4.35 -21.93 -2.20
CA LYS A 142 4.64 -23.13 -3.01
C LYS A 142 5.65 -24.05 -2.33
N ALA A 143 6.72 -23.51 -1.73
CA ALA A 143 7.71 -24.28 -1.00
C ALA A 143 7.11 -25.01 0.23
N ASP A 144 6.15 -24.35 0.88
CA ASP A 144 5.38 -24.92 2.01
C ASP A 144 4.27 -25.89 1.58
N GLY A 145 4.09 -26.14 0.27
CA GLY A 145 3.05 -27.01 -0.26
C GLY A 145 1.63 -26.48 -0.06
N LYS A 146 1.47 -25.16 0.15
CA LYS A 146 0.18 -24.51 0.36
C LYS A 146 -0.38 -23.93 -0.93
N PRO A 147 -1.67 -24.07 -1.20
CA PRO A 147 -2.33 -23.22 -2.19
C PRO A 147 -2.27 -21.77 -1.72
N PHE A 148 -2.29 -20.82 -2.65
CA PHE A 148 -2.24 -19.41 -2.29
C PHE A 148 -3.31 -18.59 -3.01
N PHE A 149 -3.72 -17.52 -2.36
CA PHE A 149 -4.53 -16.45 -2.91
C PHE A 149 -3.74 -15.15 -2.82
N VAL A 150 -3.53 -14.51 -3.95
CA VAL A 150 -2.86 -13.21 -4.03
C VAL A 150 -3.80 -12.19 -4.63
N TRP A 151 -4.04 -11.11 -3.88
CA TRP A 151 -4.71 -9.92 -4.39
C TRP A 151 -3.64 -8.88 -4.74
N LEU A 152 -3.32 -8.76 -6.02
CA LEU A 152 -2.33 -7.83 -6.55
C LEU A 152 -3.03 -6.60 -7.14
N ASN A 153 -2.82 -5.44 -6.52
CA ASN A 153 -3.32 -4.15 -6.98
C ASN A 153 -2.14 -3.23 -7.31
N ALA A 154 -1.66 -3.30 -8.54
CA ALA A 154 -0.65 -2.36 -9.01
C ALA A 154 -1.15 -0.90 -8.91
N SER A 155 -0.24 0.03 -8.67
CA SER A 155 -0.57 1.45 -8.59
C SER A 155 -0.87 2.07 -9.96
N ARG A 156 -0.28 1.53 -11.01
CA ARG A 156 -0.57 1.90 -12.40
C ARG A 156 -1.86 1.20 -12.85
N MET A 157 -2.67 1.81 -13.60
CA MET A 157 -2.70 3.03 -14.43
C MET A 157 -3.38 4.22 -13.71
N HIS A 158 -2.90 4.66 -12.58
CA HIS A 158 -3.46 5.85 -11.94
C HIS A 158 -3.03 7.11 -12.69
N LEU A 159 -3.90 8.13 -12.76
CA LEU A 159 -3.62 9.39 -13.45
C LEU A 159 -2.36 10.10 -12.91
N TYR A 160 -2.10 9.99 -11.62
CA TYR A 160 -0.94 10.57 -10.93
C TYR A 160 0.21 9.57 -10.75
N THR A 161 0.35 8.61 -11.64
CA THR A 161 1.51 7.71 -11.61
C THR A 161 2.75 8.38 -12.20
N ARG A 162 3.92 7.88 -11.83
CA ARG A 162 5.21 8.41 -12.31
C ARG A 162 5.92 7.36 -13.15
N LEU A 163 6.46 7.78 -14.29
CA LEU A 163 7.16 6.89 -15.20
C LEU A 163 8.65 6.89 -14.92
N ASN A 164 9.24 5.71 -14.84
CA ASN A 164 10.70 5.56 -14.84
C ASN A 164 11.26 5.99 -16.21
N ASP A 165 12.38 6.71 -16.22
CA ASP A 165 13.02 7.21 -17.45
C ASP A 165 13.34 6.09 -18.45
N LYS A 166 13.66 4.88 -17.96
CA LYS A 166 13.84 3.67 -18.78
C LYS A 166 12.67 3.42 -19.74
N TRP A 167 11.45 3.74 -19.35
CA TRP A 167 10.24 3.45 -20.13
C TRP A 167 9.69 4.68 -20.87
N ARG A 168 10.28 5.86 -20.65
CA ARG A 168 9.80 7.13 -21.25
C ARG A 168 9.77 7.06 -22.76
N HIS A 169 10.72 6.40 -23.39
CA HIS A 169 10.81 6.25 -24.85
C HIS A 169 10.03 5.07 -25.42
N ALA A 170 9.56 4.15 -24.60
CA ALA A 170 8.77 3.01 -25.08
C ALA A 170 7.43 3.42 -25.70
N ALA A 171 6.98 4.64 -25.45
CA ALA A 171 5.69 5.17 -25.83
C ALA A 171 5.78 6.47 -26.66
N GLU A 172 6.83 6.65 -27.44
CA GLU A 172 7.05 7.88 -28.25
C GLU A 172 5.90 8.20 -29.24
N LYS A 173 5.13 7.19 -29.62
CA LYS A 173 3.96 7.36 -30.49
C LYS A 173 2.72 7.93 -29.77
N TYR A 174 2.72 8.00 -28.45
CA TYR A 174 1.59 8.51 -27.68
C TYR A 174 1.79 10.00 -27.35
N THR A 175 0.71 10.74 -27.35
CA THR A 175 0.73 12.20 -27.24
C THR A 175 0.35 12.73 -25.86
N SER A 176 -0.20 11.88 -24.99
CA SER A 176 -0.58 12.27 -23.64
C SER A 176 0.34 11.62 -22.58
N GLU A 177 0.50 12.27 -21.45
CA GLU A 177 1.28 11.74 -20.33
C GLU A 177 0.61 10.47 -19.75
N ALA A 178 -0.71 10.40 -19.76
CA ALA A 178 -1.45 9.22 -19.34
C ALA A 178 -1.17 8.00 -20.23
N ASP A 179 -1.05 8.21 -21.56
CA ASP A 179 -0.68 7.14 -22.49
C ASP A 179 0.76 6.70 -22.30
N LEU A 180 1.67 7.61 -22.01
CA LEU A 180 3.06 7.31 -21.66
C LEU A 180 3.16 6.45 -20.41
N HIS A 181 2.39 6.81 -19.38
CA HIS A 181 2.33 6.03 -18.14
C HIS A 181 1.73 4.64 -18.36
N GLY A 182 0.66 4.55 -19.15
CA GLY A 182 0.02 3.28 -19.48
C GLY A 182 0.92 2.32 -20.22
N SER A 183 1.67 2.81 -21.21
CA SER A 183 2.58 1.98 -22.00
C SER A 183 3.85 1.59 -21.23
N GLY A 184 4.22 2.32 -20.20
CA GLY A 184 5.31 1.95 -19.29
C GLY A 184 4.97 0.79 -18.34
N MET A 185 3.75 0.24 -18.41
CA MET A 185 3.33 -0.95 -17.66
C MET A 185 3.53 -2.26 -18.43
N LEU A 186 3.71 -2.18 -19.73
CA LEU A 186 3.91 -3.34 -20.61
C LEU A 186 5.39 -3.72 -20.65
#